data_786aa6fbc9bc319c998f5f87ed23b2e7
#
_entry.id   786aa6fbc9bc319c998f5f87ed23b2e7
#
_cell.length_a   1.000
_cell.length_b   1.000
_cell.length_c   1.000
_cell.angle_alpha   90.00
_cell.angle_beta   90.00
_cell.angle_gamma   90.00
#
_symmetry.space_group_name_H-M   'P 1'
#
loop_
_entity.id
_entity.type
_entity.pdbx_description
1 polymer ?
#
loop_
_entity_poly.entity_id
_entity_poly.type
_entity_poly.pdbx_seq_one_letter_code
_entity_poly.pdbx_strand_id
1 'polypeptide(L)'
;MLFIIVVAIVALAVFAGCAVKAQGDKLYTCPMHAQVLSDRPGQCPICGMDLVPVKESGKPVSGSPSVLTISGEQEQLIGVKTEKAGKRKMSYTVRAAGKIAHDPDLYNSVIEYRLAVKSFNEAEGEAKEQSRSSLASARVKMLHEGLSERMIDVFAASKDEPEYLLFAGKPGGKLLVYIQVYESEISYIKEGAKADISVVSAQGKIYQGTILSLDTYVDKDTRTLRARAEIKNIDGNLRPEMLITAAIKCELGEKLAVPTDAVLDTGLKQTVFVRTSPGVYEPRQVKAGLKGEGYVEITSGIKEGDEVAVSANFLLDSESKLRGIGK
;
A
#
# COMPACT_ATOMS: atom_id res chain seq x y z
N MET A 1 39.74 -67.73 -10.16
CA MET A 1 40.51 -66.53 -10.54
C MET A 1 40.44 -66.19 -12.01
N LEU A 2 40.27 -67.17 -12.90
CA LEU A 2 40.20 -66.94 -14.37
C LEU A 2 38.84 -66.34 -14.81
N PHE A 3 37.75 -66.65 -14.11
CA PHE A 3 36.37 -66.20 -14.42
C PHE A 3 36.17 -64.73 -14.11
N ILE A 4 36.87 -64.14 -13.11
CA ILE A 4 36.77 -62.74 -12.72
C ILE A 4 37.53 -61.85 -13.75
N ILE A 5 38.59 -62.34 -14.36
CA ILE A 5 39.38 -61.58 -15.35
C ILE A 5 38.63 -61.48 -16.70
N VAL A 6 37.86 -62.49 -17.10
CA VAL A 6 37.02 -62.44 -18.30
C VAL A 6 35.86 -61.47 -18.18
N VAL A 7 35.22 -61.39 -17.02
CA VAL A 7 34.11 -60.41 -16.76
C VAL A 7 34.63 -58.99 -16.75
N ALA A 8 35.86 -58.75 -16.27
CA ALA A 8 36.45 -57.40 -16.25
C ALA A 8 36.83 -56.91 -17.66
N ILE A 9 37.26 -57.82 -18.57
CA ILE A 9 37.63 -57.46 -19.98
C ILE A 9 36.34 -57.17 -20.78
N VAL A 10 35.23 -57.86 -20.54
CA VAL A 10 33.96 -57.63 -21.27
C VAL A 10 33.33 -56.33 -20.79
N ALA A 11 33.48 -55.98 -19.51
CA ALA A 11 32.99 -54.68 -18.99
C ALA A 11 33.78 -53.46 -19.52
N LEU A 12 35.06 -53.63 -19.88
CA LEU A 12 35.88 -52.54 -20.43
C LEU A 12 35.63 -52.29 -21.91
N ALA A 13 35.15 -53.31 -22.66
CA ALA A 13 34.87 -53.19 -24.11
C ALA A 13 33.51 -52.52 -24.41
N VAL A 14 32.58 -52.42 -23.42
CA VAL A 14 31.26 -51.78 -23.61
C VAL A 14 31.32 -50.25 -23.36
N PHE A 15 32.39 -49.74 -22.75
CA PHE A 15 32.55 -48.29 -22.49
C PHE A 15 33.31 -47.52 -23.56
N ALA A 16 33.75 -48.14 -24.63
CA ALA A 16 34.55 -47.50 -25.68
C ALA A 16 33.79 -47.19 -26.98
N GLY A 17 32.50 -46.97 -26.92
CA GLY A 17 31.73 -46.73 -28.13
C GLY A 17 30.48 -45.89 -27.93
N CYS A 18 30.65 -44.57 -27.80
CA CYS A 18 29.72 -43.55 -28.32
C CYS A 18 30.15 -42.15 -27.83
N ALA A 19 31.24 -41.66 -28.35
CA ALA A 19 31.46 -40.21 -28.44
C ALA A 19 30.61 -39.72 -29.63
N VAL A 20 29.32 -39.50 -29.42
CA VAL A 20 28.48 -38.74 -30.35
C VAL A 20 28.93 -37.29 -30.22
N LYS A 21 29.66 -36.79 -31.22
CA LYS A 21 29.86 -35.35 -31.42
C LYS A 21 28.49 -34.71 -31.51
N ALA A 22 28.13 -33.92 -30.51
CA ALA A 22 27.00 -32.98 -30.55
C ALA A 22 27.31 -31.95 -31.64
N GLN A 23 26.79 -32.19 -32.85
CA GLN A 23 26.71 -31.19 -33.90
C GLN A 23 25.64 -30.22 -33.45
N GLY A 24 26.02 -28.96 -33.19
CA GLY A 24 25.10 -27.91 -32.77
C GLY A 24 23.94 -27.79 -33.77
N ASP A 25 22.74 -27.93 -33.30
CA ASP A 25 21.50 -27.84 -34.08
C ASP A 25 21.39 -26.44 -34.68
N LYS A 26 21.73 -26.32 -35.98
CA LYS A 26 21.48 -25.10 -36.74
C LYS A 26 20.02 -25.09 -37.15
N LEU A 27 19.22 -24.21 -36.52
CA LEU A 27 17.84 -23.96 -36.93
C LEU A 27 17.82 -23.10 -38.21
N TYR A 28 16.92 -23.49 -39.12
CA TYR A 28 16.67 -22.78 -40.37
C TYR A 28 15.24 -22.21 -40.35
N THR A 29 15.05 -21.01 -40.92
CA THR A 29 13.73 -20.35 -41.03
C THR A 29 13.54 -19.78 -42.42
N CYS A 30 12.27 -19.55 -42.79
CA CYS A 30 11.93 -18.88 -44.04
C CYS A 30 11.94 -17.36 -43.83
N PRO A 31 12.59 -16.54 -44.68
CA PRO A 31 12.61 -15.10 -44.59
C PRO A 31 11.19 -14.45 -44.62
N MET A 32 10.24 -15.08 -45.31
CA MET A 32 8.86 -14.61 -45.44
C MET A 32 7.88 -15.25 -44.45
N HIS A 33 8.25 -16.41 -43.89
CA HIS A 33 7.39 -17.18 -42.98
C HIS A 33 8.19 -17.55 -41.72
N ALA A 34 8.40 -16.61 -40.81
CA ALA A 34 9.18 -16.80 -39.59
C ALA A 34 8.64 -17.92 -38.67
N GLN A 35 7.43 -18.39 -38.89
CA GLN A 35 6.80 -19.49 -38.17
C GLN A 35 7.33 -20.88 -38.63
N VAL A 36 7.95 -20.97 -39.80
CA VAL A 36 8.52 -22.19 -40.32
C VAL A 36 9.93 -22.33 -39.80
N LEU A 37 10.12 -23.25 -38.86
CA LEU A 37 11.41 -23.63 -38.27
C LEU A 37 11.73 -25.08 -38.66
N SER A 38 12.94 -25.33 -39.11
CA SER A 38 13.43 -26.65 -39.47
C SER A 38 14.83 -26.86 -38.88
N ASP A 39 15.13 -28.08 -38.49
CA ASP A 39 16.45 -28.56 -38.05
C ASP A 39 17.39 -28.89 -39.22
N ARG A 40 16.89 -28.79 -40.46
CA ARG A 40 17.61 -29.12 -41.68
C ARG A 40 17.44 -28.04 -42.74
N PRO A 41 18.45 -27.82 -43.60
CA PRO A 41 18.29 -26.99 -44.78
C PRO A 41 17.26 -27.61 -45.74
N GLY A 42 16.43 -26.78 -46.36
CA GLY A 42 15.37 -27.24 -47.26
C GLY A 42 14.54 -26.09 -47.76
N GLN A 43 13.41 -26.41 -48.40
CA GLN A 43 12.47 -25.41 -48.91
C GLN A 43 11.28 -25.19 -47.95
N CYS A 44 10.82 -23.99 -47.94
CA CYS A 44 9.63 -23.59 -47.12
C CYS A 44 8.37 -24.28 -47.68
N PRO A 45 7.61 -25.03 -46.89
CA PRO A 45 6.41 -25.75 -47.37
C PRO A 45 5.26 -24.79 -47.75
N ILE A 46 5.37 -23.51 -47.43
CA ILE A 46 4.30 -22.52 -47.70
C ILE A 46 4.60 -21.76 -49.02
N CYS A 47 5.85 -21.38 -49.29
CA CYS A 47 6.19 -20.55 -50.44
C CYS A 47 7.30 -21.09 -51.33
N GLY A 48 7.89 -22.25 -51.02
CA GLY A 48 8.93 -22.90 -51.83
C GLY A 48 10.31 -22.24 -51.78
N MET A 49 10.51 -21.17 -51.05
CA MET A 49 11.85 -20.51 -50.91
C MET A 49 12.76 -21.31 -49.98
N ASP A 50 14.07 -21.25 -50.29
CA ASP A 50 15.07 -21.91 -49.45
C ASP A 50 15.10 -21.34 -48.03
N LEU A 51 15.18 -22.23 -47.05
CA LEU A 51 15.31 -21.88 -45.65
C LEU A 51 16.75 -21.38 -45.37
N VAL A 52 16.86 -20.25 -44.72
CA VAL A 52 18.14 -19.65 -44.31
C VAL A 52 18.46 -19.99 -42.86
N PRO A 53 19.74 -20.19 -42.51
CA PRO A 53 20.09 -20.44 -41.11
C PRO A 53 19.73 -19.23 -40.25
N VAL A 54 19.04 -19.50 -39.17
CA VAL A 54 18.76 -18.49 -38.15
C VAL A 54 20.10 -18.05 -37.59
N LYS A 55 20.53 -16.81 -37.91
CA LYS A 55 21.66 -16.20 -37.21
C LYS A 55 21.20 -16.03 -35.76
N GLU A 56 21.85 -16.74 -34.86
CA GLU A 56 21.67 -16.52 -33.40
C GLU A 56 22.05 -15.06 -33.05
N SER A 57 21.11 -14.17 -33.21
CA SER A 57 21.19 -12.84 -32.62
C SER A 57 20.79 -13.01 -31.17
N GLY A 58 21.78 -13.29 -30.33
CA GLY A 58 21.66 -13.25 -28.87
C GLY A 58 21.11 -14.52 -28.23
N LYS A 59 22.01 -15.45 -27.87
CA LYS A 59 21.73 -16.37 -26.75
C LYS A 59 21.21 -15.55 -25.57
N PRO A 60 20.10 -15.94 -24.91
CA PRO A 60 19.78 -15.38 -23.64
C PRO A 60 20.94 -15.73 -22.69
N VAL A 61 21.71 -14.73 -22.30
CA VAL A 61 22.68 -14.85 -21.22
C VAL A 61 21.87 -15.11 -19.96
N SER A 62 21.90 -16.37 -19.52
CA SER A 62 21.31 -16.79 -18.26
C SER A 62 21.96 -15.97 -17.15
N GLY A 63 21.23 -14.99 -16.57
CA GLY A 63 21.69 -14.23 -15.41
C GLY A 63 21.80 -12.71 -15.52
N SER A 64 21.52 -12.09 -16.70
CA SER A 64 21.41 -10.61 -16.75
C SER A 64 19.95 -10.20 -16.65
N PRO A 65 19.65 -9.13 -15.87
CA PRO A 65 18.32 -8.53 -15.90
C PRO A 65 18.02 -8.14 -17.35
N SER A 66 16.90 -8.61 -17.84
CA SER A 66 16.49 -8.39 -19.22
C SER A 66 16.21 -6.91 -19.43
N VAL A 67 17.05 -6.24 -20.16
CA VAL A 67 17.02 -4.77 -20.35
C VAL A 67 16.35 -4.45 -21.68
N LEU A 68 15.40 -3.52 -21.65
CA LEU A 68 14.74 -3.01 -22.85
C LEU A 68 15.54 -1.84 -23.42
N THR A 69 16.02 -1.98 -24.66
CA THR A 69 16.69 -0.91 -25.39
C THR A 69 15.75 -0.34 -26.45
N ILE A 70 15.53 0.97 -26.43
CA ILE A 70 14.76 1.73 -27.41
C ILE A 70 15.65 2.81 -28.03
N SER A 71 15.44 3.13 -29.30
CA SER A 71 16.21 4.21 -29.94
C SER A 71 15.76 5.58 -29.40
N GLY A 72 16.66 6.60 -29.48
CA GLY A 72 16.32 7.97 -29.04
C GLY A 72 15.13 8.57 -29.81
N GLU A 73 14.97 8.21 -31.08
CA GLU A 73 13.80 8.61 -31.87
C GLU A 73 12.51 7.97 -31.35
N GLN A 74 12.56 6.68 -31.01
CA GLN A 74 11.45 5.96 -30.41
C GLN A 74 11.12 6.50 -29.01
N GLU A 75 12.13 6.83 -28.19
CA GLU A 75 11.94 7.44 -26.87
C GLU A 75 11.18 8.76 -26.95
N GLN A 76 11.52 9.61 -27.94
CA GLN A 76 10.82 10.86 -28.20
C GLN A 76 9.40 10.66 -28.74
N LEU A 77 9.23 9.71 -29.66
CA LEU A 77 7.96 9.43 -30.32
C LEU A 77 6.94 8.84 -29.33
N ILE A 78 7.40 8.00 -28.40
CA ILE A 78 6.60 7.42 -27.32
C ILE A 78 6.36 8.45 -26.20
N GLY A 79 7.20 9.49 -26.11
CA GLY A 79 7.08 10.55 -25.11
C GLY A 79 7.44 10.08 -23.69
N VAL A 80 8.49 9.25 -23.56
CA VAL A 80 8.92 8.76 -22.25
C VAL A 80 9.49 9.94 -21.44
N LYS A 81 8.90 10.18 -20.29
CA LYS A 81 9.40 11.11 -19.26
C LYS A 81 9.95 10.30 -18.11
N THR A 82 11.01 10.80 -17.50
CA THR A 82 11.64 10.16 -16.35
C THR A 82 11.69 11.12 -15.16
N GLU A 83 11.65 10.56 -13.94
CA GLU A 83 11.85 11.30 -12.70
C GLU A 83 12.75 10.48 -11.76
N LYS A 84 13.55 11.16 -10.95
CA LYS A 84 14.41 10.51 -9.97
C LYS A 84 13.62 10.11 -8.74
N ALA A 85 13.75 8.85 -8.34
CA ALA A 85 13.28 8.37 -7.06
C ALA A 85 14.00 9.10 -5.92
N GLY A 86 13.27 9.67 -5.01
CA GLY A 86 13.85 10.45 -3.92
C GLY A 86 13.00 10.41 -2.66
N LYS A 87 13.62 10.78 -1.55
CA LYS A 87 12.90 10.97 -0.28
C LYS A 87 12.07 12.23 -0.35
N ARG A 88 10.78 12.08 -0.01
CA ARG A 88 9.79 13.16 -0.02
C ARG A 88 8.93 13.09 1.23
N LYS A 89 8.55 14.26 1.74
CA LYS A 89 7.46 14.36 2.72
C LYS A 89 6.17 14.07 1.98
N MET A 90 5.53 12.98 2.36
CA MET A 90 4.25 12.56 1.77
C MET A 90 3.10 12.92 2.69
N SER A 91 1.99 13.31 2.10
CA SER A 91 0.72 13.53 2.78
C SER A 91 -0.40 12.81 2.05
N TYR A 92 -1.46 12.52 2.79
CA TYR A 92 -2.70 11.95 2.26
C TYR A 92 -3.88 12.59 2.97
N THR A 93 -4.95 12.87 2.23
CA THR A 93 -6.17 13.43 2.82
C THR A 93 -7.29 12.40 2.77
N VAL A 94 -7.66 11.88 3.94
CA VAL A 94 -8.82 11.00 4.10
C VAL A 94 -10.08 11.86 4.13
N ARG A 95 -11.02 11.57 3.22
CA ARG A 95 -12.33 12.22 3.18
C ARG A 95 -13.40 11.27 3.68
N ALA A 96 -14.06 11.65 4.77
CA ALA A 96 -15.03 10.79 5.42
C ALA A 96 -16.26 11.56 5.87
N ALA A 97 -17.40 10.89 5.86
CA ALA A 97 -18.63 11.43 6.42
C ALA A 97 -18.68 11.18 7.93
N GLY A 98 -19.47 11.99 8.61
CA GLY A 98 -19.66 11.83 10.05
C GLY A 98 -20.83 12.67 10.57
N LYS A 99 -20.90 12.76 11.88
CA LYS A 99 -21.90 13.56 12.58
C LYS A 99 -21.33 14.19 13.84
N ILE A 100 -21.94 15.28 14.29
CA ILE A 100 -21.68 15.84 15.61
C ILE A 100 -22.24 14.87 16.65
N ALA A 101 -21.43 14.55 17.66
CA ALA A 101 -21.77 13.55 18.65
C ALA A 101 -23.02 13.92 19.45
N HIS A 102 -23.84 12.91 19.68
CA HIS A 102 -24.87 12.85 20.72
C HIS A 102 -24.77 11.44 21.30
N ASP A 103 -24.17 11.33 22.47
CA ASP A 103 -23.80 10.03 23.02
C ASP A 103 -24.09 9.99 24.53
N PRO A 104 -25.35 9.78 24.89
CA PRO A 104 -25.76 9.66 26.30
C PRO A 104 -25.13 8.46 27.02
N ASP A 105 -24.87 7.36 26.28
CA ASP A 105 -24.30 6.16 26.85
C ASP A 105 -22.84 6.38 27.24
N LEU A 106 -22.07 7.00 26.34
CA LEU A 106 -20.69 7.40 26.64
C LEU A 106 -20.64 8.43 27.78
N TYR A 107 -21.57 9.40 27.80
CA TYR A 107 -21.66 10.36 28.89
C TYR A 107 -21.84 9.66 30.26
N ASN A 108 -22.78 8.73 30.34
CA ASN A 108 -23.05 7.97 31.57
C ASN A 108 -21.82 7.11 31.97
N SER A 109 -21.18 6.47 31.01
CA SER A 109 -19.99 5.66 31.26
C SER A 109 -18.80 6.50 31.75
N VAL A 110 -18.61 7.69 31.21
CA VAL A 110 -17.57 8.64 31.70
C VAL A 110 -17.84 9.08 33.12
N ILE A 111 -19.08 9.42 33.47
CA ILE A 111 -19.46 9.83 34.83
C ILE A 111 -19.27 8.65 35.80
N GLU A 112 -19.75 7.47 35.45
CA GLU A 112 -19.58 6.24 36.25
C GLU A 112 -18.08 5.94 36.50
N TYR A 113 -17.27 6.04 35.48
CA TYR A 113 -15.83 5.80 35.60
C TYR A 113 -15.14 6.83 36.52
N ARG A 114 -15.47 8.12 36.39
CA ARG A 114 -14.92 9.17 37.25
C ARG A 114 -15.32 8.97 38.73
N LEU A 115 -16.55 8.58 38.97
CA LEU A 115 -17.01 8.25 40.32
C LEU A 115 -16.25 7.06 40.90
N ALA A 116 -16.03 6.01 40.07
CA ALA A 116 -15.24 4.83 40.46
C ALA A 116 -13.77 5.18 40.76
N VAL A 117 -13.16 6.06 39.97
CA VAL A 117 -11.78 6.56 40.20
C VAL A 117 -11.73 7.32 41.53
N LYS A 118 -12.72 8.23 41.80
CA LYS A 118 -12.79 8.99 43.02
C LYS A 118 -12.93 8.05 44.23
N SER A 119 -13.88 7.15 44.18
CA SER A 119 -14.12 6.15 45.26
C SER A 119 -12.87 5.29 45.53
N PHE A 120 -12.14 4.86 44.50
CA PHE A 120 -10.91 4.09 44.68
C PHE A 120 -9.80 4.89 45.36
N ASN A 121 -9.70 6.20 45.04
CA ASN A 121 -8.66 7.05 45.61
C ASN A 121 -8.96 7.41 47.08
N GLU A 122 -10.24 7.51 47.46
CA GLU A 122 -10.68 7.87 48.81
C GLU A 122 -10.84 6.66 49.74
N ALA A 123 -10.94 5.43 49.18
CA ALA A 123 -11.17 4.22 49.96
C ALA A 123 -9.89 3.69 50.61
N GLU A 124 -10.03 3.07 51.79
CA GLU A 124 -8.99 2.37 52.54
C GLU A 124 -9.46 0.98 52.96
N GLY A 125 -8.52 0.09 53.27
CA GLY A 125 -8.82 -1.28 53.77
C GLY A 125 -9.66 -2.11 52.81
N GLU A 126 -10.66 -2.83 53.32
CA GLU A 126 -11.56 -3.70 52.53
C GLU A 126 -12.39 -2.92 51.50
N ALA A 127 -12.77 -1.68 51.81
CA ALA A 127 -13.50 -0.81 50.90
C ALA A 127 -12.66 -0.51 49.61
N LYS A 128 -11.37 -0.48 49.74
CA LYS A 128 -10.47 -0.27 48.59
C LYS A 128 -10.52 -1.42 47.60
N GLU A 129 -10.58 -2.67 48.07
CA GLU A 129 -10.67 -3.83 47.18
C GLU A 129 -12.01 -3.87 46.43
N GLN A 130 -13.09 -3.52 47.09
CA GLN A 130 -14.42 -3.37 46.43
C GLN A 130 -14.42 -2.23 45.41
N SER A 131 -13.83 -1.09 45.73
CA SER A 131 -13.68 0.05 44.80
C SER A 131 -12.81 -0.29 43.61
N ARG A 132 -11.78 -1.12 43.79
CA ARG A 132 -10.93 -1.62 42.68
C ARG A 132 -11.76 -2.43 41.67
N SER A 133 -12.65 -3.32 42.16
CA SER A 133 -13.52 -4.12 41.29
C SER A 133 -14.48 -3.23 40.50
N SER A 134 -15.08 -2.21 41.15
CA SER A 134 -15.96 -1.26 40.50
C SER A 134 -15.23 -0.44 39.44
N LEU A 135 -14.02 0.04 39.74
CA LEU A 135 -13.16 0.77 38.80
C LEU A 135 -12.80 -0.11 37.56
N ALA A 136 -12.44 -1.37 37.80
CA ALA A 136 -12.13 -2.30 36.72
C ALA A 136 -13.34 -2.52 35.80
N SER A 137 -14.52 -2.70 36.37
CA SER A 137 -15.77 -2.87 35.61
C SER A 137 -16.14 -1.63 34.79
N ALA A 138 -16.02 -0.45 35.37
CA ALA A 138 -16.27 0.80 34.66
C ALA A 138 -15.26 1.03 33.51
N ARG A 139 -13.98 0.67 33.71
CA ARG A 139 -12.96 0.71 32.67
C ARG A 139 -13.29 -0.23 31.52
N VAL A 140 -13.65 -1.49 31.80
CA VAL A 140 -14.05 -2.47 30.78
C VAL A 140 -15.25 -1.97 29.98
N LYS A 141 -16.22 -1.32 30.62
CA LYS A 141 -17.38 -0.73 29.93
C LYS A 141 -16.96 0.33 28.92
N MET A 142 -16.04 1.24 29.30
CA MET A 142 -15.52 2.25 28.37
C MET A 142 -14.73 1.64 27.21
N LEU A 143 -13.96 0.58 27.45
CA LEU A 143 -13.28 -0.18 26.37
C LEU A 143 -14.29 -0.84 25.43
N HIS A 144 -15.40 -1.35 25.96
CA HIS A 144 -16.47 -1.94 25.16
C HIS A 144 -17.19 -0.90 24.29
N GLU A 145 -17.20 0.35 24.70
CA GLU A 145 -17.69 1.47 23.87
C GLU A 145 -16.67 1.94 22.82
N GLY A 146 -15.57 1.22 22.67
CA GLY A 146 -14.58 1.45 21.64
C GLY A 146 -13.50 2.46 21.99
N LEU A 147 -13.43 2.94 23.23
CA LEU A 147 -12.41 3.88 23.67
C LEU A 147 -11.03 3.20 23.79
N SER A 148 -9.99 3.89 23.39
CA SER A 148 -8.62 3.48 23.68
C SER A 148 -8.28 3.74 25.14
N GLU A 149 -7.33 2.99 25.71
CA GLU A 149 -6.82 3.18 27.06
C GLU A 149 -6.41 4.64 27.33
N ARG A 150 -5.71 5.24 26.37
CA ARG A 150 -5.30 6.63 26.43
C ARG A 150 -6.47 7.59 26.55
N MET A 151 -7.55 7.33 25.82
CA MET A 151 -8.74 8.19 25.87
C MET A 151 -9.47 8.07 27.21
N ILE A 152 -9.50 6.86 27.79
CA ILE A 152 -10.03 6.62 29.13
C ILE A 152 -9.25 7.45 30.17
N ASP A 153 -7.91 7.45 30.08
CA ASP A 153 -7.07 8.24 30.98
C ASP A 153 -7.29 9.76 30.81
N VAL A 154 -7.51 10.22 29.58
CA VAL A 154 -7.87 11.62 29.30
C VAL A 154 -9.20 11.99 29.97
N PHE A 155 -10.23 11.13 29.87
CA PHE A 155 -11.51 11.35 30.54
C PHE A 155 -11.37 11.32 32.07
N ALA A 156 -10.53 10.47 32.62
CA ALA A 156 -10.26 10.40 34.06
C ALA A 156 -9.61 11.68 34.58
N ALA A 157 -8.64 12.21 33.85
CA ALA A 157 -7.87 13.38 34.23
C ALA A 157 -8.61 14.71 33.98
N SER A 158 -9.58 14.73 33.09
CA SER A 158 -10.33 15.95 32.74
C SER A 158 -11.21 16.38 33.89
N LYS A 159 -11.15 17.69 34.24
CA LYS A 159 -12.05 18.32 35.19
C LYS A 159 -13.32 18.86 34.54
N ASP A 160 -13.33 18.94 33.20
CA ASP A 160 -14.50 19.48 32.49
C ASP A 160 -15.64 18.45 32.52
N GLU A 161 -16.83 18.92 32.76
CA GLU A 161 -18.06 18.12 32.63
C GLU A 161 -18.21 17.69 31.17
N PRO A 162 -18.48 16.40 30.88
CA PRO A 162 -18.56 15.90 29.48
C PRO A 162 -19.92 16.23 28.82
N GLU A 163 -20.57 17.33 29.23
CA GLU A 163 -21.86 17.79 28.68
C GLU A 163 -21.84 17.98 27.16
N TYR A 164 -20.65 18.20 26.58
CA TYR A 164 -20.47 18.30 25.14
C TYR A 164 -20.79 16.99 24.37
N LEU A 165 -20.98 15.88 25.09
CA LEU A 165 -21.49 14.62 24.55
C LEU A 165 -23.02 14.63 24.38
N LEU A 166 -23.72 15.49 25.10
CA LEU A 166 -25.20 15.61 25.13
C LEU A 166 -25.71 16.84 24.39
N PHE A 167 -25.03 17.96 24.56
CA PHE A 167 -25.52 19.26 24.12
C PHE A 167 -24.48 20.00 23.27
N ALA A 168 -24.96 20.91 22.44
CA ALA A 168 -24.10 21.76 21.60
C ALA A 168 -23.17 22.70 22.39
N GLY A 169 -23.39 22.85 23.67
CA GLY A 169 -22.64 23.76 24.53
C GLY A 169 -22.84 25.24 24.19
N LYS A 170 -22.08 26.09 24.87
CA LYS A 170 -22.04 27.55 24.62
C LYS A 170 -21.17 27.84 23.37
N PRO A 171 -21.37 29.01 22.72
CA PRO A 171 -20.45 29.48 21.70
C PRO A 171 -19.00 29.45 22.22
N GLY A 172 -18.07 28.88 21.39
CA GLY A 172 -16.68 28.65 21.78
C GLY A 172 -16.43 27.36 22.55
N GLY A 173 -17.49 26.64 22.96
CA GLY A 173 -17.37 25.34 23.65
C GLY A 173 -16.84 24.24 22.74
N LYS A 174 -16.35 23.17 23.38
CA LYS A 174 -15.90 21.96 22.70
C LYS A 174 -17.08 21.13 22.24
N LEU A 175 -16.92 20.46 21.12
CA LEU A 175 -17.83 19.41 20.63
C LEU A 175 -17.02 18.22 20.16
N LEU A 176 -17.60 17.04 20.33
CA LEU A 176 -17.07 15.82 19.78
C LEU A 176 -17.76 15.54 18.44
N VAL A 177 -17.00 15.01 17.50
CA VAL A 177 -17.46 14.63 16.17
C VAL A 177 -17.08 13.17 15.94
N TYR A 178 -18.02 12.39 15.43
CA TYR A 178 -17.83 11.01 15.01
C TYR A 178 -17.67 10.94 13.50
N ILE A 179 -16.53 10.45 13.05
CA ILE A 179 -16.16 10.35 11.63
C ILE A 179 -16.06 8.87 11.29
N GLN A 180 -16.76 8.44 10.24
CA GLN A 180 -16.75 7.04 9.78
C GLN A 180 -15.66 6.85 8.77
N VAL A 181 -14.56 6.19 9.15
CA VAL A 181 -13.38 5.94 8.32
C VAL A 181 -13.41 4.50 7.80
N TYR A 182 -13.24 4.31 6.50
CA TYR A 182 -13.17 2.97 5.93
C TYR A 182 -11.92 2.21 6.38
N GLU A 183 -12.05 0.89 6.53
CA GLU A 183 -10.98 -0.02 6.97
C GLU A 183 -9.70 0.15 6.15
N SER A 184 -9.81 0.40 4.84
CA SER A 184 -8.68 0.61 3.93
C SER A 184 -7.87 1.90 4.22
N GLU A 185 -8.45 2.87 4.94
CA GLU A 185 -7.85 4.17 5.21
C GLU A 185 -7.36 4.34 6.66
N ILE A 186 -7.67 3.38 7.54
CA ILE A 186 -7.31 3.44 8.96
C ILE A 186 -5.80 3.62 9.16
N SER A 187 -4.98 2.93 8.35
CA SER A 187 -3.52 2.97 8.44
C SER A 187 -2.90 4.36 8.21
N TYR A 188 -3.64 5.26 7.57
CA TYR A 188 -3.19 6.64 7.32
C TYR A 188 -3.43 7.56 8.51
N ILE A 189 -4.45 7.28 9.34
CA ILE A 189 -4.90 8.19 10.39
C ILE A 189 -4.15 7.90 11.69
N LYS A 190 -3.69 8.99 12.32
CA LYS A 190 -3.07 8.94 13.64
C LYS A 190 -3.80 9.88 14.59
N GLU A 191 -3.77 9.55 15.88
CA GLU A 191 -4.20 10.48 16.93
C GLU A 191 -3.39 11.78 16.82
N GLY A 192 -4.05 12.91 17.01
CA GLY A 192 -3.48 14.25 16.83
C GLY A 192 -3.55 14.80 15.41
N ALA A 193 -3.95 13.98 14.41
CA ALA A 193 -4.13 14.45 13.03
C ALA A 193 -5.14 15.61 12.97
N LYS A 194 -4.86 16.60 12.11
CA LYS A 194 -5.75 17.73 11.89
C LYS A 194 -6.82 17.37 10.86
N ALA A 195 -8.02 17.87 11.11
CA ALA A 195 -9.16 17.64 10.22
C ALA A 195 -9.88 18.96 9.93
N ASP A 196 -10.16 19.19 8.66
CA ASP A 196 -11.03 20.26 8.20
C ASP A 196 -12.46 19.69 8.14
N ILE A 197 -13.34 20.20 8.99
CA ILE A 197 -14.70 19.69 9.13
C ILE A 197 -15.68 20.71 8.58
N SER A 198 -16.44 20.31 7.58
CA SER A 198 -17.54 21.09 7.01
C SER A 198 -18.89 20.49 7.40
N VAL A 199 -19.82 21.36 7.77
CA VAL A 199 -21.17 20.95 8.15
C VAL A 199 -22.10 21.20 6.98
N VAL A 200 -22.88 20.20 6.59
CA VAL A 200 -23.74 20.26 5.40
C VAL A 200 -24.72 21.44 5.44
N SER A 201 -25.25 21.77 6.63
CA SER A 201 -26.18 22.87 6.83
C SER A 201 -25.53 24.25 6.94
N ALA A 202 -24.21 24.34 7.13
CA ALA A 202 -23.45 25.58 7.27
C ALA A 202 -22.51 25.79 6.10
N GLN A 203 -23.07 26.02 4.89
CA GLN A 203 -22.33 26.13 3.65
C GLN A 203 -21.15 27.13 3.74
N GLY A 204 -19.97 26.67 3.31
CA GLY A 204 -18.75 27.47 3.24
C GLY A 204 -17.98 27.65 4.54
N LYS A 205 -18.47 27.12 5.68
CA LYS A 205 -17.75 27.17 6.95
C LYS A 205 -16.94 25.89 7.17
N ILE A 206 -15.68 26.07 7.54
CA ILE A 206 -14.76 25.00 7.90
C ILE A 206 -14.38 25.16 9.36
N TYR A 207 -14.61 24.12 10.15
CA TYR A 207 -14.21 24.03 11.55
C TYR A 207 -12.95 23.18 11.66
N GLN A 208 -11.93 23.73 12.31
CA GLN A 208 -10.68 22.99 12.51
C GLN A 208 -10.86 22.00 13.67
N GLY A 209 -10.61 20.74 13.37
CA GLY A 209 -10.68 19.66 14.34
C GLY A 209 -9.33 18.98 14.55
N THR A 210 -9.28 18.18 15.61
CA THR A 210 -8.14 17.31 15.92
C THR A 210 -8.65 15.93 16.26
N ILE A 211 -8.11 14.88 15.63
CA ILE A 211 -8.44 13.49 15.94
C ILE A 211 -7.92 13.17 17.35
N LEU A 212 -8.81 12.79 18.24
CA LEU A 212 -8.49 12.41 19.62
C LEU A 212 -8.18 10.93 19.73
N SER A 213 -9.00 10.09 19.10
CA SER A 213 -8.88 8.64 19.16
C SER A 213 -9.54 7.98 17.97
N LEU A 214 -9.15 6.72 17.74
CA LEU A 214 -9.82 5.79 16.87
C LEU A 214 -10.44 4.70 17.73
N ASP A 215 -11.64 4.23 17.38
CA ASP A 215 -12.25 3.10 18.07
C ASP A 215 -11.39 1.84 17.94
N THR A 216 -11.57 0.91 18.84
CA THR A 216 -10.76 -0.32 18.88
C THR A 216 -11.33 -1.43 18.00
N TYR A 217 -12.52 -1.26 17.45
CA TYR A 217 -13.17 -2.25 16.59
C TYR A 217 -13.78 -1.61 15.35
N VAL A 218 -13.86 -2.40 14.29
CA VAL A 218 -14.50 -2.03 13.01
C VAL A 218 -15.95 -2.48 13.04
N ASP A 219 -16.85 -1.60 12.65
CA ASP A 219 -18.26 -1.94 12.47
C ASP A 219 -18.38 -2.96 11.33
N LYS A 220 -19.00 -4.10 11.61
CA LYS A 220 -19.10 -5.24 10.67
C LYS A 220 -20.01 -4.97 9.48
N ASP A 221 -21.01 -4.11 9.65
CA ASP A 221 -22.04 -3.87 8.64
C ASP A 221 -21.60 -2.78 7.66
N THR A 222 -20.94 -1.73 8.16
CA THR A 222 -20.44 -0.61 7.35
C THR A 222 -18.98 -0.74 6.92
N ARG A 223 -18.22 -1.65 7.54
CA ARG A 223 -16.77 -1.79 7.35
C ARG A 223 -16.02 -0.49 7.61
N THR A 224 -16.52 0.28 8.56
CA THR A 224 -15.89 1.53 9.01
C THR A 224 -15.47 1.45 10.46
N LEU A 225 -14.51 2.27 10.80
CA LEU A 225 -14.05 2.53 12.15
C LEU A 225 -14.41 3.96 12.52
N ARG A 226 -14.95 4.17 13.72
CA ARG A 226 -15.29 5.49 14.20
C ARG A 226 -14.03 6.20 14.71
N ALA A 227 -13.71 7.33 14.08
CA ALA A 227 -12.73 8.28 14.59
C ALA A 227 -13.43 9.37 15.37
N ARG A 228 -12.91 9.70 16.57
CA ARG A 228 -13.40 10.80 17.38
C ARG A 228 -12.52 12.02 17.18
N ALA A 229 -13.14 13.14 16.82
CA ALA A 229 -12.44 14.41 16.69
C ALA A 229 -13.06 15.47 17.61
N GLU A 230 -12.22 16.33 18.16
CA GLU A 230 -12.66 17.53 18.90
C GLU A 230 -12.68 18.72 17.95
N ILE A 231 -13.76 19.49 18.01
CA ILE A 231 -13.89 20.79 17.36
C ILE A 231 -14.38 21.85 18.35
N LYS A 232 -14.27 23.13 17.97
CA LYS A 232 -14.85 24.23 18.72
C LYS A 232 -16.10 24.76 18.02
N ASN A 233 -17.19 24.92 18.78
CA ASN A 233 -18.43 25.51 18.30
C ASN A 233 -18.32 27.05 18.33
N ILE A 234 -17.50 27.62 17.45
CA ILE A 234 -17.09 29.04 17.50
C ILE A 234 -18.31 29.99 17.49
N ASP A 235 -19.29 29.71 16.66
CA ASP A 235 -20.46 30.56 16.41
C ASP A 235 -21.73 30.08 17.12
N GLY A 236 -21.65 28.97 17.87
CA GLY A 236 -22.80 28.41 18.60
C GLY A 236 -23.88 27.80 17.73
N ASN A 237 -23.62 27.62 16.42
CA ASN A 237 -24.62 27.13 15.46
C ASN A 237 -24.59 25.61 15.28
N LEU A 238 -23.57 24.93 15.74
CA LEU A 238 -23.47 23.49 15.66
C LEU A 238 -24.41 22.83 16.66
N ARG A 239 -25.09 21.77 16.19
CA ARG A 239 -26.02 20.98 17.01
C ARG A 239 -25.63 19.50 16.93
N PRO A 240 -25.86 18.71 17.97
CA PRO A 240 -25.77 17.27 17.93
C PRO A 240 -26.55 16.68 16.74
N GLU A 241 -26.08 15.56 16.23
CA GLU A 241 -26.62 14.83 15.07
C GLU A 241 -26.52 15.55 13.71
N MET A 242 -25.97 16.78 13.64
CA MET A 242 -25.71 17.41 12.35
C MET A 242 -24.69 16.60 11.55
N LEU A 243 -24.99 16.39 10.26
CA LEU A 243 -24.09 15.69 9.35
C LEU A 243 -22.91 16.58 8.95
N ILE A 244 -21.74 15.96 8.90
CA ILE A 244 -20.48 16.61 8.55
C ILE A 244 -19.75 15.83 7.47
N THR A 245 -18.83 16.52 6.79
CA THR A 245 -17.77 15.92 6.01
C THR A 245 -16.42 16.34 6.61
N ALA A 246 -15.57 15.38 6.87
CA ALA A 246 -14.24 15.62 7.39
C ALA A 246 -13.18 15.34 6.32
N ALA A 247 -12.19 16.24 6.21
CA ALA A 247 -10.96 16.04 5.43
C ALA A 247 -9.79 15.94 6.44
N ILE A 248 -9.39 14.71 6.75
CA ILE A 248 -8.34 14.43 7.74
C ILE A 248 -7.00 14.48 7.04
N LYS A 249 -6.10 15.36 7.49
CA LYS A 249 -4.75 15.53 6.95
C LYS A 249 -3.81 14.54 7.62
N CYS A 250 -3.35 13.56 6.85
CA CYS A 250 -2.47 12.50 7.31
C CYS A 250 -1.05 12.75 6.82
N GLU A 251 -0.13 13.01 7.74
CA GLU A 251 1.29 13.13 7.43
C GLU A 251 1.92 11.73 7.42
N LEU A 252 2.43 11.31 6.28
CA LEU A 252 3.05 9.99 6.09
C LEU A 252 4.54 9.98 6.41
N GLY A 253 5.11 11.17 6.69
CA GLY A 253 6.52 11.37 6.94
C GLY A 253 7.36 11.40 5.66
N GLU A 254 8.68 11.29 5.81
CA GLU A 254 9.62 11.27 4.71
C GLU A 254 9.81 9.82 4.22
N LYS A 255 9.51 9.57 2.94
CA LYS A 255 9.50 8.25 2.32
C LYS A 255 10.23 8.28 0.98
N LEU A 256 10.90 7.17 0.64
CA LEU A 256 11.37 6.97 -0.73
C LEU A 256 10.15 6.80 -1.62
N ALA A 257 9.93 7.73 -2.53
CA ALA A 257 8.72 7.76 -3.34
C ALA A 257 9.02 8.04 -4.81
N VAL A 258 8.12 7.56 -5.65
CA VAL A 258 8.08 7.83 -7.08
C VAL A 258 6.68 8.34 -7.45
N PRO A 259 6.51 9.05 -8.57
CA PRO A 259 5.18 9.39 -9.07
C PRO A 259 4.31 8.13 -9.21
N THR A 260 3.02 8.25 -8.89
CA THR A 260 2.09 7.11 -8.96
C THR A 260 2.08 6.48 -10.35
N ASP A 261 2.21 7.30 -11.40
CA ASP A 261 2.23 6.86 -12.80
C ASP A 261 3.49 6.07 -13.17
N ALA A 262 4.55 6.11 -12.34
CA ALA A 262 5.76 5.33 -12.56
C ALA A 262 5.58 3.84 -12.24
N VAL A 263 4.59 3.49 -11.43
CA VAL A 263 4.35 2.12 -10.99
C VAL A 263 3.27 1.47 -11.85
N LEU A 264 3.68 0.47 -12.63
CA LEU A 264 2.75 -0.39 -13.36
C LEU A 264 2.29 -1.52 -12.41
N ASP A 265 1.03 -1.45 -11.99
CA ASP A 265 0.40 -2.46 -11.14
C ASP A 265 -0.50 -3.37 -11.97
N THR A 266 -0.16 -4.65 -12.04
CA THR A 266 -0.94 -5.68 -12.75
C THR A 266 -1.83 -6.50 -11.81
N GLY A 267 -1.88 -6.14 -10.52
CA GLY A 267 -2.55 -6.91 -9.48
C GLY A 267 -1.74 -8.10 -8.95
N LEU A 268 -0.85 -8.68 -9.77
CA LEU A 268 0.04 -9.77 -9.38
C LEU A 268 1.47 -9.27 -9.08
N LYS A 269 1.92 -8.28 -9.84
CA LYS A 269 3.27 -7.71 -9.76
C LYS A 269 3.19 -6.21 -9.92
N GLN A 270 4.00 -5.49 -9.15
CA GLN A 270 4.23 -4.06 -9.29
C GLN A 270 5.61 -3.86 -9.90
N THR A 271 5.68 -3.18 -11.03
CA THR A 271 6.91 -3.02 -11.82
C THR A 271 7.16 -1.54 -12.08
N VAL A 272 8.43 -1.15 -12.03
CA VAL A 272 8.92 0.18 -12.39
C VAL A 272 10.00 0.00 -13.45
N PHE A 273 10.01 0.85 -14.47
CA PHE A 273 11.07 0.87 -15.48
C PHE A 273 12.16 1.85 -15.06
N VAL A 274 13.31 1.34 -14.67
CA VAL A 274 14.47 2.14 -14.25
C VAL A 274 15.34 2.42 -15.48
N ARG A 275 15.61 3.70 -15.74
CA ARG A 275 16.53 4.13 -16.81
C ARG A 275 17.96 3.99 -16.32
N THR A 276 18.71 3.04 -16.90
CA THR A 276 20.11 2.81 -16.57
C THR A 276 21.08 3.60 -17.45
N SER A 277 20.66 3.89 -18.69
CA SER A 277 21.38 4.72 -19.68
C SER A 277 20.37 5.33 -20.66
N PRO A 278 20.73 6.33 -21.46
CA PRO A 278 19.85 6.87 -22.49
C PRO A 278 19.28 5.76 -23.39
N GLY A 279 17.94 5.66 -23.44
CA GLY A 279 17.24 4.64 -24.22
C GLY A 279 17.26 3.22 -23.63
N VAL A 280 17.80 3.03 -22.42
CA VAL A 280 17.94 1.71 -21.81
C VAL A 280 17.12 1.64 -20.51
N TYR A 281 16.11 0.78 -20.50
CA TYR A 281 15.17 0.63 -19.38
C TYR A 281 15.19 -0.78 -18.83
N GLU A 282 15.33 -0.89 -17.52
CA GLU A 282 15.31 -2.15 -16.78
C GLU A 282 13.99 -2.27 -16.02
N PRO A 283 13.13 -3.26 -16.32
CA PRO A 283 11.95 -3.53 -15.52
C PRO A 283 12.37 -4.13 -14.17
N ARG A 284 12.10 -3.41 -13.09
CA ARG A 284 12.35 -3.88 -11.72
C ARG A 284 11.04 -4.09 -10.99
N GLN A 285 10.91 -5.26 -10.39
CA GLN A 285 9.79 -5.53 -9.50
C GLN A 285 9.99 -4.72 -8.21
N VAL A 286 8.95 -4.02 -7.80
CA VAL A 286 8.94 -3.18 -6.61
C VAL A 286 7.83 -3.61 -5.66
N LYS A 287 7.96 -3.22 -4.40
CA LYS A 287 6.88 -3.30 -3.43
C LYS A 287 6.45 -1.88 -3.08
N ALA A 288 5.28 -1.50 -3.55
CA ALA A 288 4.66 -0.23 -3.22
C ALA A 288 4.12 -0.26 -1.78
N GLY A 289 4.23 0.87 -1.10
CA GLY A 289 3.68 1.13 0.21
C GLY A 289 2.50 2.11 0.14
N LEU A 290 2.52 3.10 1.03
CA LEU A 290 1.46 4.10 1.14
C LEU A 290 1.43 5.01 -0.09
N LYS A 291 0.21 5.36 -0.53
CA LYS A 291 -0.02 6.35 -1.59
C LYS A 291 -0.27 7.71 -0.94
N GLY A 292 0.31 8.75 -1.51
CA GLY A 292 0.10 10.15 -1.12
C GLY A 292 -0.23 11.00 -2.34
N GLU A 293 -0.24 12.29 -2.21
CA GLU A 293 -0.63 13.26 -3.25
C GLU A 293 0.22 13.14 -4.52
N GLY A 294 -0.18 12.27 -5.45
CA GLY A 294 0.49 12.02 -6.73
C GLY A 294 1.74 11.13 -6.66
N TYR A 295 2.13 10.66 -5.48
CA TYR A 295 3.29 9.80 -5.24
C TYR A 295 2.92 8.51 -4.52
N VAL A 296 3.77 7.51 -4.69
CA VAL A 296 3.67 6.24 -3.99
C VAL A 296 5.01 5.88 -3.34
N GLU A 297 4.95 5.47 -2.08
CA GLU A 297 6.12 4.95 -1.35
C GLU A 297 6.60 3.67 -2.00
N ILE A 298 7.92 3.51 -2.14
CA ILE A 298 8.54 2.25 -2.55
C ILE A 298 9.36 1.70 -1.38
N THR A 299 8.91 0.55 -0.87
CA THR A 299 9.54 -0.11 0.28
C THR A 299 10.70 -1.00 -0.12
N SER A 300 10.72 -1.50 -1.37
CA SER A 300 11.81 -2.30 -1.92
C SER A 300 11.78 -2.31 -3.45
N GLY A 301 12.94 -2.61 -4.08
CA GLY A 301 13.09 -2.79 -5.52
C GLY A 301 13.87 -1.69 -6.23
N ILE A 302 13.88 -0.46 -5.70
CA ILE A 302 14.68 0.67 -6.22
C ILE A 302 15.40 1.39 -5.09
N LYS A 303 16.35 2.25 -5.47
CA LYS A 303 17.14 3.08 -4.55
C LYS A 303 16.91 4.57 -4.80
N GLU A 304 17.25 5.37 -3.82
CA GLU A 304 17.29 6.81 -3.97
C GLU A 304 18.25 7.21 -5.08
N GLY A 305 17.81 8.08 -5.99
CA GLY A 305 18.56 8.49 -7.17
C GLY A 305 18.30 7.68 -8.44
N ASP A 306 17.65 6.51 -8.36
CA ASP A 306 17.25 5.75 -9.53
C ASP A 306 16.30 6.59 -10.40
N GLU A 307 16.55 6.68 -11.70
CA GLU A 307 15.71 7.41 -12.65
C GLU A 307 14.62 6.47 -13.18
N VAL A 308 13.35 6.77 -12.89
CA VAL A 308 12.21 5.94 -13.24
C VAL A 308 11.37 6.57 -14.34
N ALA A 309 10.86 5.76 -15.26
CA ALA A 309 9.90 6.21 -16.27
C ALA A 309 8.56 6.55 -15.60
N VAL A 310 8.04 7.74 -15.88
CA VAL A 310 6.74 8.24 -15.34
C VAL A 310 5.64 8.33 -16.39
N SER A 311 6.01 8.13 -17.66
CA SER A 311 5.05 8.06 -18.77
C SER A 311 5.41 6.90 -19.69
N ALA A 312 4.44 6.51 -20.53
CA ALA A 312 4.59 5.43 -21.51
C ALA A 312 4.90 4.04 -20.91
N ASN A 313 4.69 3.83 -19.63
CA ASN A 313 5.00 2.57 -18.94
C ASN A 313 4.30 1.36 -19.55
N PHE A 314 3.05 1.53 -20.00
CA PHE A 314 2.32 0.48 -20.70
C PHE A 314 2.97 0.08 -22.04
N LEU A 315 3.50 1.06 -22.79
CA LEU A 315 4.21 0.81 -24.04
C LEU A 315 5.55 0.11 -23.78
N LEU A 316 6.30 0.54 -22.77
CA LEU A 316 7.53 -0.10 -22.33
C LEU A 316 7.28 -1.55 -21.88
N ASP A 317 6.20 -1.80 -21.15
CA ASP A 317 5.80 -3.14 -20.71
C ASP A 317 5.43 -4.04 -21.90
N SER A 318 4.65 -3.50 -22.85
CA SER A 318 4.25 -4.23 -24.05
C SER A 318 5.45 -4.61 -24.90
N GLU A 319 6.37 -3.68 -25.14
CA GLU A 319 7.60 -3.91 -25.89
C GLU A 319 8.53 -4.90 -25.16
N SER A 320 8.61 -4.79 -23.84
CA SER A 320 9.34 -5.70 -22.97
C SER A 320 8.83 -7.15 -23.11
N LYS A 321 7.51 -7.33 -23.06
CA LYS A 321 6.86 -8.63 -23.21
C LYS A 321 7.03 -9.21 -24.62
N LEU A 322 6.94 -8.39 -25.66
CA LEU A 322 7.17 -8.81 -27.05
C LEU A 322 8.59 -9.32 -27.25
N ARG A 323 9.56 -8.72 -26.57
CA ARG A 323 10.97 -9.16 -26.61
C ARG A 323 11.30 -10.28 -25.63
N GLY A 324 10.31 -10.81 -24.92
CA GLY A 324 10.50 -11.88 -23.94
C GLY A 324 11.18 -11.45 -22.64
N ILE A 325 11.21 -10.14 -22.36
CA ILE A 325 11.82 -9.52 -21.20
C ILE A 325 10.77 -9.49 -20.06
N GLY A 326 11.10 -10.00 -18.87
CA GLY A 326 10.22 -9.89 -17.70
C GLY A 326 9.20 -11.02 -17.51
N LYS A 327 9.49 -12.23 -18.05
CA LYS A 327 8.73 -13.45 -17.71
C LYS A 327 9.04 -13.94 -16.31
#